data_56f60919ddaa6c352578533a2595aad2
#
_entry.id   56f60919ddaa6c352578533a2595aad2
#
_cell.length_a   1.000
_cell.length_b   1.000
_cell.length_c   1.000
_cell.angle_alpha   90.00
_cell.angle_beta   90.00
_cell.angle_gamma   90.00
#
_symmetry.space_group_name_H-M   'P 1'
#
loop_
_entity.id
_entity.type
_entity.pdbx_description
1 polymer ?
#
loop_
_entity_poly.entity_id
_entity_poly.type
_entity_poly.pdbx_seq_one_letter_code
_entity_poly.pdbx_strand_id
1 'polypeptide(L)'
;MLSLLLLVVLLRLINLLPLCRNDTFSLIRRYKKREEVWKDIDLKRFAIRNMSDADFEQLSLWRKAIDFEAANLMKLPSDVLHNQMTMVYRRCLGCCYYAPDVWLNYAAYESQFNWKITESILNDAIQTMPNCVLLRLAIADYYESNNRLDDAKRVYEEMIDTLVSPEGWIGYQQFVRRTQGIKQSREIFHRSRFALLKPEQFIAAGWIS
;
A
#
# COMPACT_ATOMS: atom_id res chain seq x y z
N MET A 1 -23.76 1.45 -8.54
CA MET A 1 -24.46 1.45 -9.85
C MET A 1 -25.33 2.69 -9.95
N LEU A 2 -24.74 3.81 -10.40
CA LEU A 2 -25.53 4.92 -10.91
C LEU A 2 -25.96 4.47 -12.29
N SER A 3 -27.26 4.18 -12.43
CA SER A 3 -27.84 3.44 -13.53
C SER A 3 -27.62 4.11 -14.88
N LEU A 4 -27.51 3.30 -15.93
CA LEU A 4 -27.63 3.70 -17.34
C LEU A 4 -28.75 4.74 -17.56
N LEU A 5 -29.79 4.73 -16.73
CA LEU A 5 -30.88 5.70 -16.75
C LEU A 5 -30.41 7.14 -16.47
N LEU A 6 -29.50 7.34 -15.51
CA LEU A 6 -28.96 8.68 -15.21
C LEU A 6 -28.08 9.18 -16.36
N LEU A 7 -27.33 8.27 -16.98
CA LEU A 7 -26.53 8.59 -18.18
C LEU A 7 -27.42 8.96 -19.36
N VAL A 8 -28.55 8.26 -19.58
CA VAL A 8 -29.51 8.53 -20.64
C VAL A 8 -30.25 9.84 -20.38
N VAL A 9 -30.59 10.17 -19.14
CA VAL A 9 -31.23 11.45 -18.77
C VAL A 9 -30.25 12.61 -18.95
N LEU A 10 -28.99 12.46 -18.57
CA LEU A 10 -27.92 13.42 -18.84
C LEU A 10 -27.73 13.61 -20.36
N LEU A 11 -27.70 12.54 -21.15
CA LEU A 11 -27.59 12.60 -22.61
C LEU A 11 -28.78 13.32 -23.27
N ARG A 12 -29.98 13.20 -22.71
CA ARG A 12 -31.16 13.94 -23.21
C ARG A 12 -31.12 15.42 -22.86
N LEU A 13 -30.61 15.81 -21.68
CA LEU A 13 -30.44 17.21 -21.30
C LEU A 13 -29.31 17.91 -22.08
N ILE A 14 -28.29 17.16 -22.51
CA ILE A 14 -27.12 17.66 -23.25
C ILE A 14 -27.47 17.96 -24.72
N ASN A 15 -28.45 17.29 -25.32
CA ASN A 15 -28.89 17.56 -26.68
C ASN A 15 -29.60 18.94 -26.83
N LEU A 16 -29.86 19.63 -25.72
CA LEU A 16 -30.49 20.96 -25.69
C LEU A 16 -29.48 22.13 -25.68
N LEU A 17 -28.15 21.87 -25.52
CA LEU A 17 -27.11 22.92 -25.47
C LEU A 17 -25.95 22.63 -26.42
N PRO A 18 -25.84 23.35 -27.57
CA PRO A 18 -24.80 23.09 -28.58
C PRO A 18 -23.37 23.39 -28.14
N LEU A 19 -23.16 24.17 -27.06
CA LEU A 19 -21.85 24.62 -26.58
C LEU A 19 -21.08 23.58 -25.75
N CYS A 20 -21.74 22.55 -25.23
CA CYS A 20 -21.10 21.52 -24.34
C CYS A 20 -20.78 20.20 -25.06
N ARG A 21 -20.94 20.14 -26.40
CA ARG A 21 -20.87 18.85 -27.13
C ARG A 21 -19.51 18.14 -27.03
N ASN A 22 -18.41 18.88 -27.11
CA ASN A 22 -17.07 18.29 -27.10
C ASN A 22 -16.64 17.80 -25.70
N ASP A 23 -17.04 18.52 -24.64
CA ASP A 23 -16.71 18.17 -23.27
C ASP A 23 -17.47 16.92 -22.80
N THR A 24 -18.71 16.78 -23.21
CA THR A 24 -19.54 15.62 -22.88
C THR A 24 -19.12 14.35 -23.59
N PHE A 25 -18.72 14.39 -24.86
CA PHE A 25 -18.13 13.23 -25.54
C PHE A 25 -16.82 12.80 -24.88
N SER A 26 -15.99 13.74 -24.44
CA SER A 26 -14.77 13.43 -23.71
C SER A 26 -15.06 12.77 -22.35
N LEU A 27 -16.06 13.25 -21.61
CA LEU A 27 -16.53 12.67 -20.36
C LEU A 27 -17.05 11.23 -20.55
N ILE A 28 -17.94 11.02 -21.53
CA ILE A 28 -18.47 9.69 -21.85
C ILE A 28 -17.34 8.71 -22.18
N ARG A 29 -16.34 9.13 -22.94
CA ARG A 29 -15.18 8.31 -23.29
C ARG A 29 -14.37 7.93 -22.05
N ARG A 30 -14.20 8.85 -21.09
CA ARG A 30 -13.52 8.58 -19.82
C ARG A 30 -14.32 7.61 -18.94
N TYR A 31 -15.64 7.78 -18.84
CA TYR A 31 -16.52 6.85 -18.14
C TYR A 31 -16.46 5.43 -18.72
N LYS A 32 -16.49 5.29 -20.06
CA LYS A 32 -16.35 3.98 -20.71
C LYS A 32 -15.01 3.32 -20.39
N LYS A 33 -13.90 4.08 -20.44
CA LYS A 33 -12.59 3.56 -20.04
C LYS A 33 -12.55 3.12 -18.58
N ARG A 34 -13.19 3.88 -17.69
CA ARG A 34 -13.31 3.50 -16.29
C ARG A 34 -14.12 2.21 -16.15
N GLU A 35 -15.24 2.10 -16.83
CA GLU A 35 -16.08 0.90 -16.82
C GLU A 35 -15.32 -0.34 -17.35
N GLU A 36 -14.51 -0.20 -18.39
CA GLU A 36 -13.63 -1.25 -18.91
C GLU A 36 -12.61 -1.74 -17.86
N VAL A 37 -12.01 -0.82 -17.11
CA VAL A 37 -11.02 -1.18 -16.04
C VAL A 37 -11.69 -1.89 -14.87
N TRP A 38 -12.93 -1.51 -14.52
CA TRP A 38 -13.65 -2.07 -13.37
C TRP A 38 -14.44 -3.34 -13.69
N LYS A 39 -14.64 -3.66 -14.97
CA LYS A 39 -15.52 -4.73 -15.45
C LYS A 39 -15.16 -6.11 -14.91
N ASP A 40 -13.88 -6.43 -14.86
CA ASP A 40 -13.37 -7.77 -14.56
C ASP A 40 -12.98 -7.92 -13.08
N ILE A 41 -13.21 -6.88 -12.27
CA ILE A 41 -12.94 -6.91 -10.82
C ILE A 41 -14.12 -7.53 -10.09
N ASP A 42 -13.86 -8.64 -9.41
CA ASP A 42 -14.85 -9.31 -8.55
C ASP A 42 -14.94 -8.63 -7.18
N LEU A 43 -15.92 -7.74 -7.03
CA LEU A 43 -16.17 -7.00 -5.79
C LEU A 43 -16.77 -7.87 -4.65
N LYS A 44 -17.19 -9.09 -4.94
CA LYS A 44 -17.78 -10.01 -3.97
C LYS A 44 -16.79 -11.04 -3.43
N ARG A 45 -15.57 -11.02 -3.96
CA ARG A 45 -14.53 -11.96 -3.56
C ARG A 45 -14.10 -11.69 -2.13
N PHE A 46 -13.98 -12.74 -1.34
CA PHE A 46 -13.45 -12.69 0.03
C PHE A 46 -11.95 -12.94 0.03
N ALA A 47 -11.22 -12.18 0.83
CA ALA A 47 -9.79 -12.34 1.01
C ALA A 47 -9.47 -13.67 1.71
N ILE A 48 -8.53 -14.44 1.15
CA ILE A 48 -8.03 -15.72 1.67
C ILE A 48 -6.55 -15.54 2.04
N ARG A 49 -6.12 -16.12 3.18
CA ARG A 49 -4.71 -16.03 3.62
C ARG A 49 -3.73 -16.62 2.61
N ASN A 50 -4.06 -17.76 2.03
CA ASN A 50 -3.25 -18.41 1.02
C ASN A 50 -3.75 -17.97 -0.36
N MET A 51 -3.13 -16.93 -0.91
CA MET A 51 -3.50 -16.40 -2.22
C MET A 51 -3.29 -17.45 -3.31
N SER A 52 -4.32 -17.68 -4.10
CA SER A 52 -4.30 -18.50 -5.30
C SER A 52 -3.90 -17.67 -6.52
N ASP A 53 -3.60 -18.32 -7.66
CA ASP A 53 -3.31 -17.62 -8.92
C ASP A 53 -4.44 -16.67 -9.32
N ALA A 54 -5.69 -17.06 -9.08
CA ALA A 54 -6.85 -16.22 -9.31
C ALA A 54 -6.90 -14.97 -8.38
N ASP A 55 -6.32 -15.04 -7.17
CA ASP A 55 -6.20 -13.88 -6.28
C ASP A 55 -5.11 -12.92 -6.78
N PHE A 56 -4.01 -13.45 -7.33
CA PHE A 56 -2.98 -12.63 -7.96
C PHE A 56 -3.48 -11.94 -9.23
N GLU A 57 -4.30 -12.62 -10.04
CA GLU A 57 -4.97 -11.99 -11.18
C GLU A 57 -5.87 -10.83 -10.73
N GLN A 58 -6.72 -11.05 -9.73
CA GLN A 58 -7.57 -10.00 -9.16
C GLN A 58 -6.74 -8.85 -8.58
N LEU A 59 -5.64 -9.13 -7.88
CA LEU A 59 -4.72 -8.12 -7.38
C LEU A 59 -4.14 -7.27 -8.52
N SER A 60 -3.81 -7.89 -9.65
CA SER A 60 -3.32 -7.17 -10.83
C SER A 60 -4.37 -6.23 -11.43
N LEU A 61 -5.64 -6.65 -11.44
CA LEU A 61 -6.76 -5.82 -11.90
C LEU A 61 -7.00 -4.65 -10.95
N TRP A 62 -6.92 -4.87 -9.63
CA TRP A 62 -7.01 -3.82 -8.64
C TRP A 62 -5.89 -2.78 -8.78
N ARG A 63 -4.64 -3.21 -9.04
CA ARG A 63 -3.52 -2.28 -9.30
C ARG A 63 -3.83 -1.38 -10.49
N LYS A 64 -4.31 -1.95 -11.60
CA LYS A 64 -4.72 -1.17 -12.80
C LYS A 64 -5.83 -0.16 -12.47
N ALA A 65 -6.80 -0.55 -11.63
CA ALA A 65 -7.88 0.34 -11.21
C ALA A 65 -7.37 1.49 -10.32
N ILE A 66 -6.48 1.19 -9.38
CA ILE A 66 -5.83 2.20 -8.52
C ILE A 66 -5.03 3.19 -9.38
N ASP A 67 -4.21 2.70 -10.31
CA ASP A 67 -3.42 3.54 -11.22
C ASP A 67 -4.30 4.42 -12.10
N PHE A 68 -5.40 3.86 -12.59
CA PHE A 68 -6.37 4.61 -13.41
C PHE A 68 -7.03 5.75 -12.62
N GLU A 69 -7.47 5.48 -11.38
CA GLU A 69 -8.09 6.52 -10.54
C GLU A 69 -7.05 7.56 -10.09
N ALA A 70 -5.83 7.14 -9.75
CA ALA A 70 -4.72 8.03 -9.38
C ALA A 70 -4.32 8.98 -10.51
N ALA A 71 -4.40 8.53 -11.77
CA ALA A 71 -4.15 9.38 -12.94
C ALA A 71 -5.18 10.50 -13.12
N ASN A 72 -6.25 10.51 -12.32
CA ASN A 72 -7.31 11.52 -12.31
C ASN A 72 -7.80 11.92 -13.71
N LEU A 73 -8.05 10.96 -14.57
CA LEU A 73 -8.54 11.22 -15.93
C LEU A 73 -9.91 11.91 -15.91
N MET A 74 -10.66 11.79 -14.82
CA MET A 74 -11.95 12.45 -14.62
C MET A 74 -11.81 13.93 -14.26
N LYS A 75 -10.58 14.40 -13.96
CA LYS A 75 -10.28 15.77 -13.52
C LYS A 75 -11.08 16.17 -12.28
N LEU A 76 -11.12 15.28 -11.29
CA LEU A 76 -11.77 15.53 -10.01
C LEU A 76 -10.97 16.56 -9.19
N PRO A 77 -11.62 17.42 -8.39
CA PRO A 77 -10.96 18.23 -7.37
C PRO A 77 -10.16 17.35 -6.40
N SER A 78 -9.12 17.90 -5.79
CA SER A 78 -8.17 17.13 -4.97
C SER A 78 -8.82 16.44 -3.78
N ASP A 79 -9.77 17.08 -3.11
CA ASP A 79 -10.55 16.54 -2.01
C ASP A 79 -11.46 15.38 -2.42
N VAL A 80 -12.11 15.51 -3.57
CA VAL A 80 -12.97 14.46 -4.16
C VAL A 80 -12.10 13.28 -4.62
N LEU A 81 -10.95 13.57 -5.25
CA LEU A 81 -9.99 12.54 -5.67
C LEU A 81 -9.46 11.76 -4.47
N HIS A 82 -9.08 12.47 -3.40
CA HIS A 82 -8.60 11.83 -2.17
C HIS A 82 -9.65 10.88 -1.59
N ASN A 83 -10.90 11.33 -1.45
CA ASN A 83 -12.00 10.48 -0.99
C ASN A 83 -12.23 9.27 -1.93
N GLN A 84 -12.15 9.49 -3.23
CA GLN A 84 -12.28 8.41 -4.23
C GLN A 84 -11.16 7.38 -4.07
N MET A 85 -9.91 7.80 -3.96
CA MET A 85 -8.76 6.92 -3.78
C MET A 85 -8.85 6.12 -2.48
N THR A 86 -9.20 6.78 -1.37
CA THR A 86 -9.43 6.12 -0.08
C THR A 86 -10.50 5.02 -0.20
N MET A 87 -11.59 5.29 -0.90
CA MET A 87 -12.66 4.30 -1.15
C MET A 87 -12.17 3.14 -2.02
N VAL A 88 -11.35 3.40 -3.03
CA VAL A 88 -10.78 2.37 -3.90
C VAL A 88 -9.84 1.46 -3.12
N TYR A 89 -8.92 2.02 -2.32
CA TYR A 89 -8.03 1.22 -1.48
C TYR A 89 -8.79 0.37 -0.46
N ARG A 90 -9.80 0.93 0.21
CA ARG A 90 -10.64 0.17 1.16
C ARG A 90 -11.39 -0.98 0.50
N ARG A 91 -11.91 -0.78 -0.72
CA ARG A 91 -12.55 -1.86 -1.49
C ARG A 91 -11.54 -2.92 -1.92
N CYS A 92 -10.36 -2.50 -2.39
CA CYS A 92 -9.28 -3.42 -2.72
C CYS A 92 -8.89 -4.27 -1.51
N LEU A 93 -8.73 -3.66 -0.32
CA LEU A 93 -8.45 -4.39 0.92
C LEU A 93 -9.58 -5.36 1.30
N GLY A 94 -10.85 -5.06 1.00
CA GLY A 94 -11.96 -6.00 1.20
C GLY A 94 -11.78 -7.31 0.43
N CYS A 95 -11.16 -7.25 -0.76
CA CYS A 95 -10.91 -8.42 -1.63
C CYS A 95 -9.50 -9.01 -1.46
N CYS A 96 -8.50 -8.17 -1.17
CA CYS A 96 -7.08 -8.52 -1.13
C CYS A 96 -6.47 -8.21 0.24
N TYR A 97 -7.16 -8.57 1.33
CA TYR A 97 -6.80 -8.21 2.70
C TYR A 97 -5.42 -8.71 3.15
N TYR A 98 -4.99 -9.87 2.64
CA TYR A 98 -3.71 -10.50 2.97
C TYR A 98 -2.59 -10.18 1.97
N ALA A 99 -2.76 -9.15 1.12
CA ALA A 99 -1.73 -8.67 0.22
C ALA A 99 -0.99 -7.48 0.85
N PRO A 100 0.26 -7.64 1.34
CA PRO A 100 1.00 -6.57 2.02
C PRO A 100 1.22 -5.34 1.13
N ASP A 101 1.40 -5.55 -0.18
CA ASP A 101 1.59 -4.46 -1.15
C ASP A 101 0.44 -3.46 -1.17
N VAL A 102 -0.81 -3.93 -1.00
CA VAL A 102 -1.99 -3.05 -1.00
C VAL A 102 -1.97 -2.15 0.21
N TRP A 103 -1.62 -2.69 1.38
CA TRP A 103 -1.49 -1.92 2.62
C TRP A 103 -0.39 -0.88 2.52
N LEU A 104 0.77 -1.25 1.96
CA LEU A 104 1.90 -0.35 1.78
C LEU A 104 1.58 0.79 0.82
N ASN A 105 0.97 0.48 -0.33
CA ASN A 105 0.57 1.49 -1.31
C ASN A 105 -0.50 2.43 -0.74
N TYR A 106 -1.45 1.91 0.04
CA TYR A 106 -2.45 2.73 0.71
C TYR A 106 -1.80 3.64 1.76
N ALA A 107 -0.92 3.10 2.60
CA ALA A 107 -0.19 3.90 3.59
C ALA A 107 0.68 4.98 2.92
N ALA A 108 1.39 4.63 1.83
CA ALA A 108 2.19 5.59 1.06
C ALA A 108 1.34 6.70 0.42
N TYR A 109 0.13 6.39 -0.04
CA TYR A 109 -0.80 7.38 -0.54
C TYR A 109 -1.28 8.33 0.58
N GLU A 110 -1.73 7.80 1.72
CA GLU A 110 -2.23 8.58 2.85
C GLU A 110 -1.13 9.38 3.57
N SER A 111 0.13 8.96 3.49
CA SER A 111 1.25 9.67 4.13
C SER A 111 1.43 11.11 3.63
N GLN A 112 0.92 11.42 2.44
CA GLN A 112 0.94 12.75 1.86
C GLN A 112 -0.11 13.70 2.46
N PHE A 113 -1.11 13.15 3.17
CA PHE A 113 -2.26 13.90 3.67
C PHE A 113 -2.35 13.88 5.19
N ASN A 114 -2.27 12.71 5.82
CA ASN A 114 -2.50 12.59 7.26
C ASN A 114 -1.64 11.47 7.90
N TRP A 115 -0.67 11.89 8.70
CA TRP A 115 0.23 10.98 9.38
C TRP A 115 -0.47 10.01 10.37
N LYS A 116 -1.56 10.44 11.04
CA LYS A 116 -2.30 9.59 11.99
C LYS A 116 -3.05 8.46 11.26
N ILE A 117 -3.61 8.76 10.10
CA ILE A 117 -4.31 7.76 9.28
C ILE A 117 -3.29 6.76 8.74
N THR A 118 -2.13 7.23 8.28
CA THR A 118 -1.04 6.36 7.81
C THR A 118 -0.57 5.40 8.90
N GLU A 119 -0.35 5.91 10.11
CA GLU A 119 0.05 5.09 11.26
C GLU A 119 -1.02 4.04 11.60
N SER A 120 -2.30 4.42 11.57
CA SER A 120 -3.41 3.48 11.78
C SER A 120 -3.43 2.36 10.72
N ILE A 121 -3.27 2.72 9.44
CA ILE A 121 -3.24 1.74 8.32
C ILE A 121 -2.10 0.74 8.50
N LEU A 122 -0.89 1.21 8.83
CA LEU A 122 0.26 0.33 9.03
C LEU A 122 0.10 -0.58 10.26
N ASN A 123 -0.48 -0.05 11.35
CA ASN A 123 -0.78 -0.86 12.53
C ASN A 123 -1.85 -1.93 12.24
N ASP A 124 -2.91 -1.59 11.52
CA ASP A 124 -3.95 -2.54 11.10
C ASP A 124 -3.36 -3.64 10.19
N ALA A 125 -2.44 -3.26 9.29
CA ALA A 125 -1.72 -4.20 8.44
C ALA A 125 -0.87 -5.20 9.26
N ILE A 126 -0.14 -4.72 10.28
CA ILE A 126 0.66 -5.58 11.17
C ILE A 126 -0.22 -6.50 12.01
N GLN A 127 -1.36 -6.01 12.52
CA GLN A 127 -2.31 -6.84 13.24
C GLN A 127 -2.88 -7.96 12.36
N THR A 128 -3.11 -7.67 11.08
CA THR A 128 -3.60 -8.63 10.10
C THR A 128 -2.56 -9.68 9.75
N MET A 129 -1.32 -9.26 9.57
CA MET A 129 -0.20 -10.10 9.15
C MET A 129 1.00 -9.94 10.11
N PRO A 130 0.92 -10.44 11.35
CA PRO A 130 1.93 -10.20 12.39
C PRO A 130 3.31 -10.76 12.03
N ASN A 131 3.37 -11.77 11.17
CA ASN A 131 4.62 -12.41 10.74
C ASN A 131 5.22 -11.78 9.46
N CYS A 132 4.63 -10.71 8.94
CA CYS A 132 5.14 -10.03 7.75
C CYS A 132 6.24 -9.03 8.13
N VAL A 133 7.50 -9.40 7.85
CA VAL A 133 8.68 -8.55 8.10
C VAL A 133 8.59 -7.25 7.32
N LEU A 134 8.12 -7.30 6.08
CA LEU A 134 8.01 -6.14 5.19
C LEU A 134 7.15 -5.02 5.79
N LEU A 135 6.01 -5.37 6.40
CA LEU A 135 5.13 -4.39 7.04
C LEU A 135 5.76 -3.76 8.28
N ARG A 136 6.49 -4.56 9.07
CA ARG A 136 7.21 -4.05 10.26
C ARG A 136 8.37 -3.14 9.87
N LEU A 137 9.09 -3.46 8.80
CA LEU A 137 10.11 -2.57 8.26
C LEU A 137 9.50 -1.26 7.76
N ALA A 138 8.36 -1.33 7.06
CA ALA A 138 7.69 -0.14 6.54
C ALA A 138 7.23 0.82 7.65
N ILE A 139 6.66 0.31 8.75
CA ILE A 139 6.27 1.18 9.87
C ILE A 139 7.48 1.76 10.61
N ALA A 140 8.59 0.99 10.72
CA ALA A 140 9.83 1.49 11.30
C ALA A 140 10.43 2.61 10.45
N ASP A 141 10.49 2.44 9.13
CA ASP A 141 10.92 3.48 8.18
C ASP A 141 10.00 4.71 8.23
N TYR A 142 8.70 4.49 8.39
CA TYR A 142 7.73 5.57 8.55
C TYR A 142 7.99 6.38 9.84
N TYR A 143 8.26 5.73 10.97
CA TYR A 143 8.63 6.42 12.21
C TYR A 143 9.98 7.14 12.09
N GLU A 144 10.98 6.52 11.45
CA GLU A 144 12.28 7.16 11.19
C GLU A 144 12.11 8.42 10.35
N SER A 145 11.33 8.36 9.27
CA SER A 145 11.05 9.50 8.38
C SER A 145 10.34 10.66 9.09
N ASN A 146 9.57 10.37 10.13
CA ASN A 146 8.90 11.37 10.97
C ASN A 146 9.72 11.76 12.22
N ASN A 147 11.01 11.39 12.28
CA ASN A 147 11.94 11.66 13.37
C ASN A 147 11.49 11.08 14.74
N ARG A 148 10.65 10.04 14.73
CA ARG A 148 10.19 9.29 15.91
C ARG A 148 11.10 8.08 16.14
N LEU A 149 12.37 8.35 16.46
CA LEU A 149 13.43 7.34 16.52
C LEU A 149 13.20 6.29 17.61
N ASP A 150 12.61 6.67 18.74
CA ASP A 150 12.31 5.73 19.84
C ASP A 150 11.21 4.73 19.44
N ASP A 151 10.18 5.20 18.73
CA ASP A 151 9.13 4.32 18.22
C ASP A 151 9.67 3.37 17.14
N ALA A 152 10.51 3.87 16.23
CA ALA A 152 11.18 3.04 15.23
C ALA A 152 12.02 1.96 15.89
N LYS A 153 12.82 2.32 16.90
CA LYS A 153 13.65 1.39 17.66
C LYS A 153 12.82 0.30 18.33
N ARG A 154 11.70 0.69 18.97
CA ARG A 154 10.79 -0.28 19.61
C ARG A 154 10.26 -1.30 18.60
N VAL A 155 9.82 -0.86 17.41
CA VAL A 155 9.34 -1.76 16.36
C VAL A 155 10.43 -2.73 15.91
N TYR A 156 11.67 -2.26 15.73
CA TYR A 156 12.79 -3.13 15.39
C TYR A 156 13.07 -4.16 16.50
N GLU A 157 13.09 -3.75 17.74
CA GLU A 157 13.34 -4.66 18.88
C GLU A 157 12.22 -5.71 19.00
N GLU A 158 10.95 -5.30 18.93
CA GLU A 158 9.82 -6.24 18.90
C GLU A 158 9.90 -7.21 17.72
N MET A 159 10.34 -6.71 16.55
CA MET A 159 10.46 -7.54 15.36
C MET A 159 11.54 -8.62 15.52
N ILE A 160 12.74 -8.28 16.00
CA ILE A 160 13.83 -9.24 16.16
C ILE A 160 13.56 -10.24 17.28
N ASP A 161 12.77 -9.88 18.30
CA ASP A 161 12.38 -10.76 19.39
C ASP A 161 11.28 -11.76 18.98
N THR A 162 10.41 -11.38 18.03
CA THR A 162 9.27 -12.20 17.60
C THR A 162 9.53 -12.96 16.33
N LEU A 163 10.37 -12.43 15.43
CA LEU A 163 10.61 -12.98 14.09
C LEU A 163 12.11 -13.27 13.90
N VAL A 164 12.43 -14.54 13.66
CA VAL A 164 13.80 -14.93 13.29
C VAL A 164 14.00 -14.64 11.79
N SER A 165 14.26 -13.37 11.45
CA SER A 165 14.41 -12.90 10.06
C SER A 165 15.73 -12.16 9.87
N PRO A 166 16.58 -12.60 8.93
CA PRO A 166 17.79 -11.88 8.56
C PRO A 166 17.50 -10.43 8.10
N GLU A 167 16.42 -10.23 7.33
CA GLU A 167 16.02 -8.93 6.81
C GLU A 167 15.70 -7.94 7.94
N GLY A 168 15.04 -8.43 8.99
CA GLY A 168 14.74 -7.65 10.19
C GLY A 168 16.01 -7.18 10.92
N TRP A 169 16.98 -8.07 11.10
CA TRP A 169 18.27 -7.73 11.70
C TRP A 169 19.07 -6.75 10.85
N ILE A 170 19.04 -6.92 9.53
CA ILE A 170 19.69 -6.03 8.57
C ILE A 170 19.07 -4.61 8.67
N GLY A 171 17.75 -4.51 8.61
CA GLY A 171 17.04 -3.23 8.76
C GLY A 171 17.39 -2.54 10.08
N TYR A 172 17.36 -3.27 11.20
CA TYR A 172 17.71 -2.72 12.50
C TYR A 172 19.16 -2.24 12.58
N GLN A 173 20.10 -3.02 12.06
CA GLN A 173 21.50 -2.62 12.04
C GLN A 173 21.71 -1.34 11.20
N GLN A 174 21.07 -1.23 10.05
CA GLN A 174 21.13 -0.04 9.21
C GLN A 174 20.54 1.19 9.92
N PHE A 175 19.38 1.03 10.56
CA PHE A 175 18.77 2.06 11.40
C PHE A 175 19.71 2.55 12.50
N VAL A 176 20.26 1.64 13.28
CA VAL A 176 21.21 1.98 14.37
C VAL A 176 22.47 2.66 13.82
N ARG A 177 22.96 2.21 12.65
CA ARG A 177 24.11 2.84 12.01
C ARG A 177 23.85 4.31 11.62
N ARG A 178 22.63 4.60 11.13
CA ARG A 178 22.24 5.97 10.74
C ARG A 178 22.01 6.87 11.95
N THR A 179 21.43 6.33 13.02
CA THR A 179 20.94 7.12 14.16
C THR A 179 21.93 7.18 15.32
N GLN A 180 22.68 6.10 15.60
CA GLN A 180 23.55 5.97 16.77
C GLN A 180 25.04 5.77 16.43
N GLY A 181 25.31 5.48 15.15
CA GLY A 181 26.67 5.34 14.64
C GLY A 181 27.21 3.91 14.59
N ILE A 182 28.49 3.81 14.15
CA ILE A 182 29.12 2.52 13.78
C ILE A 182 29.33 1.59 15.01
N LYS A 183 29.65 2.16 16.18
CA LYS A 183 29.92 1.34 17.38
C LYS A 183 28.69 0.52 17.76
N GLN A 184 27.55 1.18 17.91
CA GLN A 184 26.28 0.56 18.26
C GLN A 184 25.78 -0.42 17.18
N SER A 185 25.99 -0.07 15.91
CA SER A 185 25.68 -0.95 14.78
C SER A 185 26.48 -2.28 14.84
N ARG A 186 27.75 -2.25 15.28
CA ARG A 186 28.54 -3.49 15.50
C ARG A 186 28.00 -4.36 16.63
N GLU A 187 27.48 -3.76 17.68
CA GLU A 187 26.84 -4.51 18.79
C GLU A 187 25.58 -5.25 18.29
N ILE A 188 24.75 -4.58 17.47
CA ILE A 188 23.60 -5.23 16.83
C ILE A 188 24.04 -6.37 15.92
N PHE A 189 25.11 -6.19 15.13
CA PHE A 189 25.67 -7.24 14.31
C PHE A 189 26.13 -8.44 15.12
N HIS A 190 26.80 -8.23 16.25
CA HIS A 190 27.20 -9.34 17.14
C HIS A 190 25.98 -10.07 17.70
N ARG A 191 24.93 -9.34 18.15
CA ARG A 191 23.69 -9.95 18.61
C ARG A 191 23.02 -10.81 17.53
N SER A 192 22.98 -10.32 16.28
CA SER A 192 22.34 -11.03 15.16
C SER A 192 23.03 -12.36 14.84
N ARG A 193 24.37 -12.43 14.96
CA ARG A 193 25.14 -13.68 14.74
C ARG A 193 24.79 -14.79 15.74
N PHE A 194 24.40 -14.43 16.95
CA PHE A 194 23.97 -15.40 17.98
C PHE A 194 22.49 -15.78 17.80
N ALA A 195 21.66 -14.85 17.34
CA ALA A 195 20.23 -15.09 17.14
C ALA A 195 19.92 -15.91 15.89
N LEU A 196 20.72 -15.75 14.83
CA LEU A 196 20.53 -16.45 13.56
C LEU A 196 21.36 -17.72 13.53
N LEU A 197 20.69 -18.86 13.57
CA LEU A 197 21.32 -20.20 13.60
C LEU A 197 22.06 -20.58 12.29
N LYS A 198 21.97 -19.77 11.24
CA LYS A 198 22.61 -20.02 9.93
C LYS A 198 23.34 -18.78 9.44
N PRO A 199 24.66 -18.65 9.71
CA PRO A 199 25.48 -17.52 9.27
C PRO A 199 25.54 -17.36 7.73
N GLU A 200 25.25 -18.39 6.96
CA GLU A 200 25.22 -18.39 5.49
C GLU A 200 24.18 -17.41 4.91
N GLN A 201 23.11 -17.11 5.63
CA GLN A 201 22.09 -16.16 5.21
C GLN A 201 22.62 -14.71 5.17
N PHE A 202 23.67 -14.39 5.94
CA PHE A 202 24.33 -13.07 5.87
C PHE A 202 25.24 -12.92 4.66
N ILE A 203 25.83 -14.02 4.19
CA ILE A 203 26.68 -14.03 3.00
C ILE A 203 25.83 -13.78 1.74
N ALA A 204 24.65 -14.41 1.66
CA ALA A 204 23.70 -14.21 0.58
C ALA A 204 23.14 -12.77 0.51
N ALA A 205 23.12 -12.07 1.63
CA ALA A 205 22.66 -10.66 1.71
C ALA A 205 23.79 -9.63 1.45
N GLY A 206 25.01 -10.06 1.07
CA GLY A 206 26.14 -9.18 0.72
C GLY A 206 26.79 -8.45 1.90
N TRP A 207 26.72 -9.01 3.11
CA TRP A 207 27.19 -8.37 4.34
C TRP A 207 28.62 -8.75 4.75
N ILE A 208 29.16 -9.81 4.17
CA ILE A 208 30.53 -10.26 4.36
C ILE A 208 31.15 -10.40 2.98
N SER A 209 31.92 -9.42 2.58
CA SER A 209 32.91 -9.52 1.49
C SER A 209 34.27 -9.73 2.10
#